data_a14dc5dd30e2b9164eb0868285a1e8d3
#
_entry.id   a14dc5dd30e2b9164eb0868285a1e8d3
#
_cell.length_a   1.000
_cell.length_b   1.000
_cell.length_c   1.000
_cell.angle_alpha   90.00
_cell.angle_beta   90.00
_cell.angle_gamma   90.00
#
_symmetry.space_group_name_H-M   'P 1'
#
loop_
_entity.id
_entity.type
_entity.pdbx_description
1 polymer ?
#
loop_
_entity_poly.entity_id
_entity_poly.type
_entity_poly.pdbx_seq_one_letter_code
_entity_poly.pdbx_strand_id
1 'polypeptide(L)'
;MTRYRLARVVFALTALVASAAASAQLFSQFGDVHWVDSDGAMRTLAQYRGHPIVMTMSYTACRKTCSASMLVLRKMQQILDRQGRGVSFVVVSYDPSHDSPQQWRRYRDARHLPPTWHFLSGPEADTRRLAEFLELKYWVYDEHVMHEFRIVMFDADGNRIRDILWEGTSESDLEHDLAGL
;
A
#
# COMPACT_ATOMS: atom_id res chain seq x y z
N MET A 1 -62.50 21.00 -0.96
CA MET A 1 -61.58 20.20 -1.76
C MET A 1 -60.21 20.86 -1.79
N THR A 2 -59.38 20.80 -0.70
CA THR A 2 -58.03 21.39 -0.73
C THR A 2 -57.26 20.92 0.50
N ARG A 3 -56.93 19.63 0.64
CA ARG A 3 -56.16 19.14 1.79
C ARG A 3 -55.18 17.98 1.46
N TYR A 4 -54.81 17.73 0.21
CA TYR A 4 -53.95 16.59 -0.17
C TYR A 4 -52.68 16.96 -0.96
N ARG A 5 -52.15 18.18 -0.88
CA ARG A 5 -50.96 18.57 -1.64
C ARG A 5 -49.71 18.84 -0.82
N LEU A 6 -49.72 18.69 0.50
CA LEU A 6 -48.56 19.01 1.37
C LEU A 6 -47.77 17.80 1.90
N ALA A 7 -48.16 16.58 1.61
CA ALA A 7 -47.52 15.39 2.17
C ALA A 7 -46.47 14.71 1.25
N ARG A 8 -46.15 15.27 0.08
CA ARG A 8 -45.26 14.63 -0.89
C ARG A 8 -43.86 15.26 -1.03
N VAL A 9 -43.52 16.30 -0.28
CA VAL A 9 -42.24 17.01 -0.44
C VAL A 9 -41.19 16.64 0.65
N VAL A 10 -41.61 15.98 1.74
CA VAL A 10 -40.71 15.71 2.88
C VAL A 10 -39.95 14.37 2.74
N PHE A 11 -40.27 13.50 1.76
CA PHE A 11 -39.64 12.18 1.64
C PHE A 11 -38.43 12.08 0.66
N ALA A 12 -38.05 13.21 0.04
CA ALA A 12 -36.99 13.20 -0.98
C ALA A 12 -35.62 13.74 -0.48
N LEU A 13 -35.47 14.13 0.79
CA LEU A 13 -34.23 14.75 1.29
C LEU A 13 -33.38 13.85 2.21
N THR A 14 -33.77 12.63 2.51
CA THR A 14 -33.03 11.75 3.44
C THR A 14 -32.21 10.65 2.77
N ALA A 15 -32.12 10.63 1.44
CA ALA A 15 -31.41 9.56 0.70
C ALA A 15 -30.00 9.97 0.20
N LEU A 16 -29.45 11.13 0.55
CA LEU A 16 -28.20 11.63 -0.04
C LEU A 16 -27.01 11.71 0.94
N VAL A 17 -27.04 11.09 2.10
CA VAL A 17 -25.94 11.15 3.08
C VAL A 17 -25.25 9.79 3.31
N ALA A 18 -25.60 8.75 2.59
CA ALA A 18 -25.07 7.39 2.85
C ALA A 18 -23.91 6.97 1.95
N SER A 19 -23.23 7.87 1.24
CA SER A 19 -22.20 7.47 0.24
C SER A 19 -20.78 7.91 0.54
N ALA A 20 -20.49 8.49 1.69
CA ALA A 20 -19.15 9.01 2.02
C ALA A 20 -18.35 8.19 3.04
N ALA A 21 -18.86 7.04 3.50
CA ALA A 21 -18.23 6.28 4.59
C ALA A 21 -17.43 5.04 4.17
N ALA A 22 -17.15 4.85 2.87
CA ALA A 22 -16.51 3.62 2.38
C ALA A 22 -15.00 3.73 2.11
N SER A 23 -14.31 4.82 2.46
CA SER A 23 -13.05 5.10 1.79
C SER A 23 -11.78 5.31 2.61
N ALA A 24 -11.77 5.35 3.93
CA ALA A 24 -10.51 5.45 4.69
C ALA A 24 -10.10 4.06 5.21
N GLN A 25 -9.80 3.11 4.31
CA GLN A 25 -9.69 1.71 4.73
C GLN A 25 -8.30 1.32 5.29
N LEU A 26 -7.19 1.85 4.74
CA LEU A 26 -5.86 1.44 5.18
C LEU A 26 -5.63 1.79 6.66
N PHE A 27 -5.81 3.04 7.01
CA PHE A 27 -5.52 3.50 8.37
C PHE A 27 -6.56 3.05 9.40
N SER A 28 -7.81 2.82 9.02
CA SER A 28 -8.83 2.31 9.93
C SER A 28 -8.61 0.84 10.30
N GLN A 29 -8.01 0.06 9.41
CA GLN A 29 -7.77 -1.37 9.63
C GLN A 29 -6.37 -1.66 10.16
N PHE A 30 -5.37 -0.88 9.75
CA PHE A 30 -3.95 -1.17 10.02
C PHE A 30 -3.20 0.01 10.65
N GLY A 31 -3.88 1.14 10.90
CA GLY A 31 -3.24 2.34 11.43
C GLY A 31 -2.49 2.09 12.73
N ASP A 32 -3.06 1.32 13.63
CA ASP A 32 -2.53 1.04 14.97
C ASP A 32 -1.75 -0.30 15.07
N VAL A 33 -1.64 -1.05 13.97
CA VAL A 33 -0.83 -2.26 13.95
C VAL A 33 0.64 -1.88 14.08
N HIS A 34 1.35 -2.58 14.96
CA HIS A 34 2.77 -2.35 15.22
C HIS A 34 3.64 -3.19 14.31
N TRP A 35 4.47 -2.52 13.53
CA TRP A 35 5.47 -3.08 12.63
C TRP A 35 6.86 -2.73 13.12
N VAL A 36 7.84 -3.57 12.84
CA VAL A 36 9.26 -3.26 13.07
C VAL A 36 9.89 -2.90 11.75
N ASP A 37 10.53 -1.74 11.66
CA ASP A 37 11.20 -1.32 10.43
C ASP A 37 12.63 -1.90 10.30
N SER A 38 13.25 -1.65 9.15
CA SER A 38 14.62 -2.09 8.88
C SER A 38 15.67 -1.54 9.85
N ASP A 39 15.36 -0.48 10.58
CA ASP A 39 16.28 0.10 11.57
C ASP A 39 16.01 -0.41 13.00
N GLY A 40 14.99 -1.27 13.15
CA GLY A 40 14.58 -1.87 14.41
C GLY A 40 13.61 -1.00 15.20
N ALA A 41 13.14 0.11 14.66
CA ALA A 41 12.18 0.96 15.31
C ALA A 41 10.74 0.43 15.11
N MET A 42 9.92 0.60 16.15
CA MET A 42 8.49 0.32 16.06
C MET A 42 7.81 1.40 15.23
N ARG A 43 6.98 0.97 14.26
CA ARG A 43 6.22 1.83 13.35
C ARG A 43 4.76 1.44 13.36
N THR A 44 3.90 2.41 13.05
CA THR A 44 2.48 2.18 12.73
C THR A 44 2.18 2.80 11.37
N LEU A 45 1.19 2.28 10.64
CA LEU A 45 0.81 2.89 9.36
C LEU A 45 0.16 4.26 9.55
N ALA A 46 -0.40 4.56 10.73
CA ALA A 46 -0.91 5.89 11.06
C ALA A 46 0.13 7.02 10.94
N GLN A 47 1.43 6.70 11.05
CA GLN A 47 2.52 7.68 10.88
C GLN A 47 2.63 8.25 9.47
N TYR A 48 2.05 7.57 8.49
CA TYR A 48 2.06 8.01 7.08
C TYR A 48 0.84 8.86 6.71
N ARG A 49 -0.08 9.13 7.64
CA ARG A 49 -1.22 10.04 7.39
C ARG A 49 -0.74 11.41 6.92
N GLY A 50 -1.47 11.98 5.97
CA GLY A 50 -1.11 13.25 5.36
C GLY A 50 -0.11 13.15 4.21
N HIS A 51 0.37 11.93 3.89
CA HIS A 51 1.25 11.66 2.77
C HIS A 51 0.71 10.51 1.94
N PRO A 52 0.71 10.61 0.60
CA PRO A 52 0.39 9.47 -0.25
C PRO A 52 1.34 8.30 -0.02
N ILE A 53 0.85 7.08 -0.21
CA ILE A 53 1.61 5.85 0.02
C ILE A 53 1.64 5.01 -1.25
N VAL A 54 2.82 4.54 -1.63
CA VAL A 54 3.03 3.47 -2.58
C VAL A 54 3.44 2.23 -1.80
N MET A 55 2.61 1.21 -1.81
CA MET A 55 2.77 0.02 -0.96
C MET A 55 2.85 -1.26 -1.80
N THR A 56 3.73 -2.16 -1.41
CA THR A 56 3.78 -3.54 -1.90
C THR A 56 4.19 -4.48 -0.78
N MET A 57 4.15 -5.78 -1.05
CA MET A 57 4.73 -6.79 -0.17
C MET A 57 5.89 -7.51 -0.84
N SER A 58 6.87 -7.92 -0.04
CA SER A 58 8.08 -8.58 -0.49
C SER A 58 8.66 -9.45 0.63
N TYR A 59 9.73 -10.20 0.38
CA TYR A 59 10.52 -10.87 1.42
C TYR A 59 12.00 -10.95 1.01
N THR A 60 12.89 -11.01 1.99
CA THR A 60 14.32 -10.81 1.74
C THR A 60 14.97 -11.94 0.94
N ALA A 61 14.46 -13.17 1.02
CA ALA A 61 14.96 -14.32 0.29
C ALA A 61 14.47 -14.41 -1.17
N CYS A 62 13.56 -13.53 -1.59
CA CYS A 62 13.03 -13.51 -2.95
C CYS A 62 14.09 -13.11 -3.98
N ARG A 63 14.24 -13.94 -5.04
CA ARG A 63 15.26 -13.72 -6.09
C ARG A 63 14.69 -13.31 -7.46
N LYS A 64 13.36 -13.42 -7.68
CA LYS A 64 12.73 -13.18 -8.99
C LYS A 64 11.70 -12.05 -8.97
N THR A 65 10.49 -12.32 -8.59
CA THR A 65 9.35 -11.39 -8.67
C THR A 65 9.54 -10.13 -7.82
N CYS A 66 10.14 -10.23 -6.64
CA CYS A 66 10.43 -9.07 -5.82
C CYS A 66 11.45 -8.11 -6.45
N SER A 67 12.34 -8.61 -7.31
CA SER A 67 13.26 -7.75 -8.06
C SER A 67 12.49 -6.89 -9.07
N ALA A 68 11.45 -7.43 -9.70
CA ALA A 68 10.57 -6.68 -10.60
C ALA A 68 9.81 -5.58 -9.85
N SER A 69 9.22 -5.88 -8.70
CA SER A 69 8.54 -4.87 -7.87
C SER A 69 9.48 -3.73 -7.48
N MET A 70 10.71 -4.05 -7.04
CA MET A 70 11.70 -3.02 -6.67
C MET A 70 12.12 -2.16 -7.86
N LEU A 71 12.19 -2.72 -9.08
CA LEU A 71 12.49 -1.95 -10.29
C LEU A 71 11.35 -0.99 -10.64
N VAL A 72 10.09 -1.43 -10.55
CA VAL A 72 8.93 -0.56 -10.78
C VAL A 72 8.87 0.54 -9.74
N LEU A 73 9.04 0.22 -8.45
CA LEU A 73 9.08 1.23 -7.38
C LEU A 73 10.17 2.27 -7.61
N ARG A 74 11.36 1.88 -8.11
CA ARG A 74 12.42 2.83 -8.46
C ARG A 74 12.03 3.77 -9.60
N LYS A 75 11.38 3.25 -10.65
CA LYS A 75 10.87 4.09 -11.73
C LYS A 75 9.85 5.09 -11.20
N MET A 76 8.92 4.63 -10.36
CA MET A 76 7.93 5.51 -9.71
C MET A 76 8.61 6.59 -8.87
N GLN A 77 9.61 6.23 -8.05
CA GLN A 77 10.39 7.20 -7.27
C GLN A 77 11.04 8.26 -8.18
N GLN A 78 11.71 7.84 -9.26
CA GLN A 78 12.35 8.77 -10.20
C GLN A 78 11.36 9.73 -10.86
N ILE A 79 10.16 9.25 -11.22
CA ILE A 79 9.10 10.09 -11.75
C ILE A 79 8.66 11.13 -10.71
N LEU A 80 8.37 10.69 -9.50
CA LEU A 80 7.92 11.55 -8.39
C LEU A 80 8.98 12.58 -7.98
N ASP A 81 10.25 12.19 -7.96
CA ASP A 81 11.38 13.09 -7.67
C ASP A 81 11.48 14.20 -8.73
N ARG A 82 11.33 13.86 -10.03
CA ARG A 82 11.29 14.87 -11.11
C ARG A 82 10.10 15.83 -10.98
N GLN A 83 9.01 15.37 -10.37
CA GLN A 83 7.80 16.18 -10.16
C GLN A 83 7.81 16.93 -8.81
N GLY A 84 8.83 16.74 -7.97
CA GLY A 84 8.93 17.35 -6.64
C GLY A 84 7.85 16.87 -5.66
N ARG A 85 7.34 15.64 -5.84
CA ARG A 85 6.23 15.07 -5.05
C ARG A 85 6.74 14.11 -3.98
N GLY A 86 6.38 14.41 -2.73
CA GLY A 86 6.70 13.55 -1.59
C GLY A 86 5.68 12.41 -1.44
N VAL A 87 6.16 11.18 -1.55
CA VAL A 87 5.36 9.95 -1.39
C VAL A 87 6.12 8.98 -0.48
N SER A 88 5.41 8.28 0.40
CA SER A 88 5.99 7.25 1.25
C SER A 88 5.99 5.90 0.53
N PHE A 89 7.17 5.29 0.36
CA PHE A 89 7.31 3.94 -0.17
C PHE A 89 7.37 2.95 0.98
N VAL A 90 6.40 2.04 1.05
CA VAL A 90 6.24 1.06 2.14
C VAL A 90 6.26 -0.35 1.56
N VAL A 91 7.20 -1.17 2.01
CA VAL A 91 7.34 -2.58 1.65
C VAL A 91 7.13 -3.43 2.88
N VAL A 92 6.09 -4.25 2.90
CA VAL A 92 5.76 -5.12 4.04
C VAL A 92 6.19 -6.55 3.75
N SER A 93 6.72 -7.22 4.75
CA SER A 93 7.18 -8.61 4.63
C SER A 93 6.04 -9.59 4.41
N TYR A 94 6.24 -10.56 3.50
CA TYR A 94 5.44 -11.79 3.43
C TYR A 94 5.88 -12.84 4.46
N ASP A 95 7.13 -12.75 4.93
CA ASP A 95 7.78 -13.74 5.76
C ASP A 95 8.40 -13.09 7.02
N PRO A 96 7.57 -12.53 7.90
CA PRO A 96 8.06 -11.77 9.04
C PRO A 96 8.88 -12.60 10.03
N SER A 97 8.77 -13.93 10.00
CA SER A 97 9.56 -14.81 10.85
C SER A 97 11.03 -14.86 10.44
N HIS A 98 11.35 -14.65 9.17
CA HIS A 98 12.71 -14.67 8.64
C HIS A 98 13.21 -13.27 8.26
N ASP A 99 12.33 -12.32 8.01
CA ASP A 99 12.67 -10.96 7.59
C ASP A 99 12.93 -10.04 8.80
N SER A 100 14.02 -10.28 9.51
CA SER A 100 14.46 -9.41 10.60
C SER A 100 14.88 -8.02 10.10
N PRO A 101 14.93 -6.99 10.97
CA PRO A 101 15.47 -5.66 10.62
C PRO A 101 16.86 -5.73 9.95
N GLN A 102 17.72 -6.63 10.43
CA GLN A 102 19.06 -6.82 9.85
C GLN A 102 18.99 -7.40 8.44
N GLN A 103 18.07 -8.33 8.17
CA GLN A 103 17.87 -8.90 6.83
C GLN A 103 17.35 -7.83 5.87
N TRP A 104 16.40 -7.00 6.28
CA TRP A 104 15.92 -5.87 5.48
C TRP A 104 17.00 -4.84 5.19
N ARG A 105 17.86 -4.49 6.17
CA ARG A 105 19.00 -3.61 5.90
C ARG A 105 19.91 -4.19 4.82
N ARG A 106 20.32 -5.46 4.96
CA ARG A 106 21.15 -6.15 3.96
C ARG A 106 20.50 -6.19 2.59
N TYR A 107 19.18 -6.43 2.55
CA TYR A 107 18.40 -6.45 1.31
C TYR A 107 18.42 -5.08 0.62
N ARG A 108 18.17 -4.01 1.36
CA ARG A 108 18.20 -2.61 0.90
C ARG A 108 19.58 -2.24 0.37
N ASP A 109 20.61 -2.48 1.16
CA ASP A 109 21.99 -2.09 0.85
C ASP A 109 22.54 -2.85 -0.37
N ALA A 110 22.31 -4.17 -0.44
CA ALA A 110 22.74 -5.00 -1.57
C ALA A 110 22.08 -4.60 -2.90
N ARG A 111 20.93 -3.94 -2.84
CA ARG A 111 20.18 -3.48 -4.02
C ARG A 111 20.26 -1.97 -4.21
N HIS A 112 21.03 -1.26 -3.39
CA HIS A 112 21.14 0.20 -3.42
C HIS A 112 19.77 0.89 -3.44
N LEU A 113 18.81 0.42 -2.62
CA LEU A 113 17.49 1.00 -2.51
C LEU A 113 17.53 2.27 -1.65
N PRO A 114 16.66 3.26 -1.93
CA PRO A 114 16.64 4.51 -1.18
C PRO A 114 16.48 4.29 0.33
N PRO A 115 17.23 5.01 1.18
CA PRO A 115 17.11 4.90 2.63
C PRO A 115 15.76 5.43 3.16
N THR A 116 15.05 6.19 2.34
CA THR A 116 13.71 6.73 2.63
C THR A 116 12.59 5.71 2.44
N TRP A 117 12.88 4.53 1.88
CA TRP A 117 11.90 3.47 1.77
C TRP A 117 11.77 2.72 3.10
N HIS A 118 10.55 2.44 3.49
CA HIS A 118 10.21 1.76 4.75
C HIS A 118 10.00 0.27 4.50
N PHE A 119 10.85 -0.57 5.07
CA PHE A 119 10.72 -2.02 5.03
C PHE A 119 10.21 -2.49 6.39
N LEU A 120 9.04 -3.09 6.42
CA LEU A 120 8.30 -3.39 7.64
C LEU A 120 8.07 -4.91 7.79
N SER A 121 8.30 -5.41 8.99
CA SER A 121 7.90 -6.76 9.40
C SER A 121 6.98 -6.66 10.61
N GLY A 122 5.94 -7.48 10.67
CA GLY A 122 4.92 -7.41 11.72
C GLY A 122 4.45 -8.79 12.17
N PRO A 123 3.41 -8.84 13.01
CA PRO A 123 2.79 -10.09 13.39
C PRO A 123 2.28 -10.85 12.15
N GLU A 124 2.46 -12.17 12.12
CA GLU A 124 2.05 -12.99 10.97
C GLU A 124 0.56 -12.84 10.63
N ALA A 125 -0.29 -12.77 11.65
CA ALA A 125 -1.73 -12.61 11.47
C ALA A 125 -2.06 -11.27 10.78
N ASP A 126 -1.41 -10.17 11.16
CA ASP A 126 -1.63 -8.86 10.55
C ASP A 126 -1.00 -8.76 9.16
N THR A 127 0.13 -9.41 8.94
CA THR A 127 0.74 -9.59 7.62
C THR A 127 -0.23 -10.26 6.65
N ARG A 128 -0.87 -11.34 7.08
CA ARG A 128 -1.87 -12.08 6.28
C ARG A 128 -3.11 -11.23 5.99
N ARG A 129 -3.64 -10.55 7.00
CA ARG A 129 -4.76 -9.61 6.84
C ARG A 129 -4.43 -8.47 5.87
N LEU A 130 -3.20 -7.93 5.95
CA LEU A 130 -2.77 -6.88 5.01
C LEU A 130 -2.66 -7.41 3.59
N ALA A 131 -2.13 -8.60 3.37
CA ALA A 131 -2.08 -9.22 2.04
C ALA A 131 -3.48 -9.42 1.46
N GLU A 132 -4.44 -9.90 2.25
CA GLU A 132 -5.85 -10.02 1.85
C GLU A 132 -6.45 -8.66 1.49
N PHE A 133 -6.22 -7.65 2.32
CA PHE A 133 -6.68 -6.28 2.06
C PHE A 133 -6.10 -5.67 0.78
N LEU A 134 -4.82 -5.93 0.51
CA LEU A 134 -4.15 -5.52 -0.73
C LEU A 134 -4.52 -6.41 -1.92
N GLU A 135 -5.31 -7.47 -1.71
CA GLU A 135 -5.64 -8.50 -2.70
C GLU A 135 -4.39 -9.18 -3.29
N LEU A 136 -3.35 -9.30 -2.49
CA LEU A 136 -2.11 -9.96 -2.83
C LEU A 136 -2.20 -11.45 -2.47
N LYS A 137 -2.21 -12.31 -3.49
CA LYS A 137 -2.17 -13.75 -3.26
C LYS A 137 -0.74 -14.21 -3.08
N TYR A 138 -0.50 -14.96 -2.02
CA TYR A 138 0.76 -15.62 -1.79
C TYR A 138 0.53 -16.98 -1.12
N TRP A 139 1.47 -17.90 -1.34
CA TRP A 139 1.46 -19.22 -0.73
C TRP A 139 2.88 -19.73 -0.57
N VAL A 140 3.08 -20.61 0.39
CA VAL A 140 4.38 -21.27 0.58
C VAL A 140 4.43 -22.51 -0.31
N TYR A 141 5.48 -22.59 -1.11
CA TYR A 141 5.81 -23.77 -1.90
C TYR A 141 7.26 -24.14 -1.66
N ASP A 142 7.48 -25.32 -1.07
CA ASP A 142 8.79 -25.72 -0.59
C ASP A 142 9.33 -24.69 0.43
N GLU A 143 10.54 -24.21 0.29
CA GLU A 143 11.14 -23.17 1.15
C GLU A 143 10.93 -21.75 0.59
N HIS A 144 10.02 -21.57 -0.37
CA HIS A 144 9.80 -20.30 -1.07
C HIS A 144 8.40 -19.74 -0.88
N VAL A 145 8.30 -18.43 -0.71
CA VAL A 145 7.03 -17.72 -0.81
C VAL A 145 6.77 -17.37 -2.27
N MET A 146 5.74 -18.00 -2.84
CA MET A 146 5.23 -17.66 -4.17
C MET A 146 4.19 -16.55 -3.98
N HIS A 147 4.22 -15.52 -4.82
CA HIS A 147 3.29 -14.40 -4.72
C HIS A 147 3.05 -13.74 -6.08
N GLU A 148 1.92 -13.04 -6.18
CA GLU A 148 1.60 -12.21 -7.33
C GLU A 148 2.36 -10.88 -7.27
N PHE A 149 2.54 -10.25 -8.43
CA PHE A 149 3.01 -8.87 -8.52
C PHE A 149 1.84 -7.93 -8.28
N ARG A 150 1.97 -7.02 -7.32
CA ARG A 150 1.02 -5.91 -7.13
C ARG A 150 1.68 -4.78 -6.36
N ILE A 151 1.47 -3.57 -6.83
CA ILE A 151 1.79 -2.33 -6.10
C ILE A 151 0.48 -1.57 -5.95
N VAL A 152 0.17 -1.14 -4.74
CA VAL A 152 -1.08 -0.43 -4.43
C VAL A 152 -0.75 0.99 -4.01
N MET A 153 -1.48 1.95 -4.53
CA MET A 153 -1.32 3.37 -4.21
C MET A 153 -2.50 3.86 -3.37
N PHE A 154 -2.17 4.62 -2.35
CA PHE A 154 -3.13 5.26 -1.44
C PHE A 154 -2.91 6.77 -1.41
N ASP A 155 -4.01 7.52 -1.28
CA ASP A 155 -3.96 8.95 -1.01
C ASP A 155 -3.50 9.25 0.43
N ALA A 156 -3.40 10.54 0.76
CA ALA A 156 -2.97 11.00 2.08
C ALA A 156 -3.92 10.60 3.22
N ASP A 157 -5.17 10.25 2.91
CA ASP A 157 -6.17 9.80 3.86
C ASP A 157 -6.20 8.24 4.00
N GLY A 158 -5.44 7.53 3.16
CA GLY A 158 -5.37 6.07 3.14
C GLY A 158 -6.46 5.42 2.28
N ASN A 159 -7.07 6.15 1.38
CA ASN A 159 -7.97 5.60 0.39
C ASN A 159 -7.18 4.99 -0.77
N ARG A 160 -7.55 3.78 -1.20
CA ARG A 160 -6.93 3.11 -2.35
C ARG A 160 -7.31 3.85 -3.63
N ILE A 161 -6.28 4.28 -4.38
CA ILE A 161 -6.46 5.07 -5.61
C ILE A 161 -6.23 4.20 -6.83
N ARG A 162 -5.16 3.41 -6.84
CA ARG A 162 -4.71 2.67 -8.02
C ARG A 162 -3.90 1.44 -7.65
N ASP A 163 -3.94 0.45 -8.52
CA ASP A 163 -3.08 -0.73 -8.50
C ASP A 163 -2.25 -0.83 -9.77
N ILE A 164 -1.00 -1.19 -9.62
CA ILE A 164 -0.13 -1.65 -10.70
C ILE A 164 -0.05 -3.17 -10.62
N LEU A 165 -0.53 -3.85 -11.65
CA LEU A 165 -0.67 -5.33 -11.67
C LEU A 165 0.33 -6.01 -12.61
N TRP A 166 1.19 -5.22 -13.27
CA TRP A 166 2.10 -5.72 -14.29
C TRP A 166 3.48 -5.06 -14.20
N GLU A 167 4.52 -5.84 -14.08
CA GLU A 167 5.91 -5.35 -13.98
C GLU A 167 6.43 -4.68 -15.26
N GLY A 168 5.79 -4.97 -16.40
CA GLY A 168 6.11 -4.38 -17.71
C GLY A 168 5.40 -3.05 -17.98
N THR A 169 4.75 -2.43 -16.99
CA THR A 169 4.08 -1.12 -17.14
C THR A 169 5.06 -0.09 -17.69
N SER A 170 4.65 0.62 -18.74
CA SER A 170 5.48 1.63 -19.39
C SER A 170 5.70 2.85 -18.48
N GLU A 171 6.73 3.67 -18.77
CA GLU A 171 6.98 4.90 -18.01
C GLU A 171 5.81 5.88 -18.15
N SER A 172 5.23 5.99 -19.35
CA SER A 172 4.05 6.86 -19.59
C SER A 172 2.81 6.40 -18.81
N ASP A 173 2.59 5.09 -18.68
CA ASP A 173 1.49 4.57 -17.88
C ASP A 173 1.72 4.82 -16.39
N LEU A 174 2.97 4.66 -15.91
CA LEU A 174 3.33 5.01 -14.54
C LEU A 174 3.16 6.51 -14.25
N GLU A 175 3.55 7.39 -15.18
CA GLU A 175 3.32 8.84 -15.04
C GLU A 175 1.82 9.16 -14.94
N HIS A 176 1.00 8.53 -15.79
CA HIS A 176 -0.44 8.68 -15.76
C HIS A 176 -1.04 8.16 -14.43
N ASP A 177 -0.63 6.98 -13.99
CA ASP A 177 -1.11 6.37 -12.75
C ASP A 177 -0.71 7.20 -11.52
N LEU A 178 0.51 7.74 -11.51
CA LEU A 178 1.01 8.59 -10.43
C LEU A 178 0.35 9.99 -10.39
N ALA A 179 -0.27 10.44 -11.46
CA ALA A 179 -0.92 11.76 -11.49
C ALA A 179 -2.06 11.90 -10.46
N GLY A 180 -2.62 10.79 -9.99
CA GLY A 180 -3.68 10.76 -8.97
C GLY A 180 -3.22 10.83 -7.51
N LEU A 181 -1.90 10.75 -7.23
CA LEU A 181 -1.34 10.79 -5.87
C LEU A 181 -1.32 12.18 -5.27
#